data_f26fc82f921e0bd1bceb6f2f9d08b4ac
#
_entry.id   f26fc82f921e0bd1bceb6f2f9d08b4ac
#
_cell.length_a   1.000
_cell.length_b   1.000
_cell.length_c   1.000
_cell.angle_alpha   90.00
_cell.angle_beta   90.00
_cell.angle_gamma   90.00
#
_symmetry.space_group_name_H-M   'P 1'
#
loop_
_entity.id
_entity.type
_entity.pdbx_description
1 polymer ?
#
loop_
_entity_poly.entity_id
_entity_poly.type
_entity_poly.pdbx_seq_one_letter_code
_entity_poly.pdbx_strand_id
1 'polypeptide(L)'
;NRGLVTSGRIVSLRTAKPDTIIMSSLDWSRVNAARDTGSRIDRGRSGSGWIDNLYSVDTNTGKGRRIAAGTNFTSQWLVDAAGEPVARSEWDPTRSLYQLLARAGNGWKAVYEQSDGEAPTLVGLTDDGSAALAIATRGQSRARLWALPLDGADPRIVAEDPEQDVIGVEHETHSQRVVGVHIGGAASSIRWLDPIAETRHRKLSRTFAPRAAEIVGQSSD
;
A
#
# COMPACT_ATOMS: atom_id res chain seq x y z
N ASN A 1 2.19 -27.44 -10.26
CA ASN A 1 2.17 -26.93 -8.87
C ASN A 1 3.54 -26.38 -8.53
N ARG A 2 3.74 -25.08 -8.74
CA ARG A 2 4.90 -24.37 -8.15
C ARG A 2 4.40 -23.85 -6.80
N GLY A 3 4.88 -24.47 -5.71
CA GLY A 3 4.69 -23.90 -4.39
C GLY A 3 5.28 -22.50 -4.35
N LEU A 4 4.61 -21.57 -3.65
CA LEU A 4 5.16 -20.24 -3.37
C LEU A 4 6.42 -20.45 -2.52
N VAL A 5 7.59 -20.28 -3.10
CA VAL A 5 8.87 -20.72 -2.51
C VAL A 5 9.47 -19.65 -1.59
N THR A 6 8.93 -18.42 -1.56
CA THR A 6 9.54 -17.36 -0.77
C THR A 6 8.49 -16.43 -0.18
N SER A 7 8.76 -15.95 1.02
CA SER A 7 8.10 -14.91 1.80
C SER A 7 6.93 -14.20 1.11
N GLY A 8 5.76 -14.85 1.08
CA GLY A 8 4.54 -14.21 0.63
C GLY A 8 4.11 -13.16 1.65
N ARG A 9 3.67 -11.99 1.17
CA ARG A 9 3.12 -10.92 1.99
C ARG A 9 1.62 -10.82 1.74
N ILE A 10 0.81 -10.79 2.80
CA ILE A 10 -0.61 -10.49 2.66
C ILE A 10 -0.74 -9.01 2.27
N VAL A 11 -1.44 -8.78 1.16
CA VAL A 11 -1.75 -7.44 0.64
C VAL A 11 -3.16 -7.03 1.08
N SER A 12 -4.11 -7.97 1.04
CA SER A 12 -5.47 -7.72 1.53
C SER A 12 -6.13 -9.01 1.99
N LEU A 13 -6.87 -8.91 3.09
CA LEU A 13 -7.81 -9.94 3.55
C LEU A 13 -9.21 -9.75 2.94
N ARG A 14 -9.45 -8.61 2.29
CA ARG A 14 -10.74 -8.28 1.64
C ARG A 14 -10.68 -8.65 0.18
N THR A 15 -11.69 -9.38 -0.23
CA THR A 15 -11.90 -9.78 -1.63
C THR A 15 -13.40 -9.91 -1.89
N ALA A 16 -13.80 -9.85 -3.16
CA ALA A 16 -15.18 -10.13 -3.57
C ALA A 16 -15.57 -11.62 -3.41
N LYS A 17 -14.60 -12.51 -3.22
CA LYS A 17 -14.82 -13.95 -3.08
C LYS A 17 -14.57 -14.38 -1.64
N PRO A 18 -15.50 -15.13 -1.02
CA PRO A 18 -15.26 -15.73 0.28
C PRO A 18 -14.04 -16.69 0.22
N ASP A 19 -13.42 -16.92 1.36
CA ASP A 19 -12.27 -17.82 1.51
C ASP A 19 -11.10 -17.51 0.58
N THR A 20 -10.91 -16.25 0.24
CA THR A 20 -9.83 -15.79 -0.64
C THR A 20 -9.12 -14.62 -0.01
N ILE A 21 -7.79 -14.59 -0.14
CA ILE A 21 -6.96 -13.44 0.25
C ILE A 21 -6.09 -13.01 -0.92
N ILE A 22 -5.61 -11.78 -0.87
CA ILE A 22 -4.63 -11.28 -1.83
C ILE A 22 -3.25 -11.26 -1.21
N MET A 23 -2.31 -11.88 -1.90
CA MET A 23 -0.92 -11.97 -1.47
C MET A 23 0.01 -11.53 -2.59
N SER A 24 1.11 -10.86 -2.25
CA SER A 24 2.25 -10.72 -3.14
C SER A 24 3.31 -11.76 -2.83
N SER A 25 4.03 -12.20 -3.84
CA SER A 25 5.12 -13.15 -3.69
C SER A 25 6.14 -13.00 -4.82
N LEU A 26 7.41 -13.17 -4.45
CA LEU A 26 8.50 -13.20 -5.40
C LEU A 26 8.46 -14.50 -6.23
N ASP A 27 8.56 -14.36 -7.54
CA ASP A 27 8.69 -15.46 -8.49
C ASP A 27 9.88 -15.19 -9.42
N TRP A 28 10.68 -16.24 -9.67
CA TRP A 28 11.77 -16.14 -10.63
C TRP A 28 11.21 -16.20 -12.04
N SER A 29 11.31 -15.14 -12.77
CA SER A 29 10.74 -15.03 -14.11
C SER A 29 11.68 -14.33 -15.08
N ARG A 30 11.43 -14.52 -16.38
CA ARG A 30 12.07 -13.72 -17.42
C ARG A 30 11.23 -12.49 -17.70
N VAL A 31 11.87 -11.33 -17.68
CA VAL A 31 11.29 -10.08 -18.17
C VAL A 31 11.54 -10.00 -19.68
N ASN A 32 10.49 -9.82 -20.45
CA ASN A 32 10.60 -9.59 -21.90
C ASN A 32 10.61 -8.07 -22.16
N ALA A 33 11.67 -7.56 -22.76
CA ALA A 33 11.81 -6.15 -23.11
C ALA A 33 10.68 -5.58 -23.99
N ALA A 34 10.01 -6.46 -24.75
CA ALA A 34 8.86 -6.07 -25.60
C ALA A 34 7.58 -5.85 -24.79
N ARG A 35 7.55 -6.23 -23.50
CA ARG A 35 6.39 -6.04 -22.65
C ARG A 35 6.29 -4.58 -22.21
N ASP A 36 5.22 -3.92 -22.59
CA ASP A 36 4.88 -2.63 -22.01
C ASP A 36 4.36 -2.81 -20.59
N THR A 37 5.18 -2.40 -19.63
CA THR A 37 4.82 -2.46 -18.21
C THR A 37 4.23 -1.15 -17.70
N GLY A 38 4.15 -0.10 -18.55
CA GLY A 38 3.79 1.26 -18.17
C GLY A 38 4.90 1.97 -17.37
N SER A 39 6.01 1.29 -17.07
CA SER A 39 7.08 1.77 -16.23
C SER A 39 8.24 2.35 -17.03
N ARG A 40 8.75 3.50 -16.61
CA ARG A 40 10.02 4.05 -17.13
C ARG A 40 11.23 3.37 -16.51
N ILE A 41 11.06 2.79 -15.31
CA ILE A 41 12.11 2.08 -14.59
C ILE A 41 12.46 0.79 -15.34
N ASP A 42 11.45 0.04 -15.75
CA ASP A 42 11.60 -1.28 -16.41
C ASP A 42 11.64 -1.21 -17.94
N ARG A 43 11.52 -0.01 -18.51
CA ARG A 43 11.41 0.17 -19.97
C ARG A 43 12.65 -0.32 -20.71
N GLY A 44 12.44 -1.22 -21.67
CA GLY A 44 13.50 -1.75 -22.50
C GLY A 44 14.45 -2.74 -21.82
N ARG A 45 14.18 -3.13 -20.58
CA ARG A 45 14.96 -4.13 -19.86
C ARG A 45 14.45 -5.53 -20.13
N SER A 46 15.35 -6.43 -20.44
CA SER A 46 15.08 -7.86 -20.52
C SER A 46 16.07 -8.61 -19.64
N GLY A 47 15.63 -9.72 -19.09
CA GLY A 47 16.46 -10.54 -18.21
C GLY A 47 15.64 -11.51 -17.41
N SER A 48 16.30 -12.26 -16.54
CA SER A 48 15.63 -13.06 -15.52
C SER A 48 15.91 -12.46 -14.15
N GLY A 49 14.93 -12.50 -13.26
CA GLY A 49 15.07 -11.98 -11.92
C GLY A 49 13.86 -12.31 -11.06
N TRP A 50 13.96 -11.91 -9.80
CA TRP A 50 12.85 -12.01 -8.87
C TRP A 50 11.84 -10.90 -9.16
N ILE A 51 10.60 -11.30 -9.39
CA ILE A 51 9.49 -10.39 -9.71
C ILE A 51 8.44 -10.56 -8.63
N ASP A 52 8.04 -9.44 -7.99
CA ASP A 52 6.93 -9.44 -7.04
C ASP A 52 5.60 -9.46 -7.79
N ASN A 53 4.96 -10.62 -7.80
CA ASN A 53 3.67 -10.84 -8.46
C ASN A 53 2.54 -10.86 -7.44
N LEU A 54 1.34 -10.48 -7.88
CA LEU A 54 0.13 -10.48 -7.07
C LEU A 54 -0.71 -11.72 -7.36
N TYR A 55 -1.17 -12.37 -6.29
CA TYR A 55 -1.94 -13.62 -6.33
C TYR A 55 -3.24 -13.49 -5.54
N SER A 56 -4.30 -14.06 -6.08
CA SER A 56 -5.51 -14.42 -5.34
C SER A 56 -5.34 -15.85 -4.84
N VAL A 57 -5.38 -16.05 -3.53
CA VAL A 57 -5.09 -17.32 -2.86
C VAL A 57 -6.33 -17.82 -2.14
N ASP A 58 -6.75 -19.04 -2.43
CA ASP A 58 -7.81 -19.74 -1.73
C ASP A 58 -7.28 -20.23 -0.38
N THR A 59 -7.90 -19.81 0.71
CA THR A 59 -7.43 -20.09 2.08
C THR A 59 -7.66 -21.53 2.51
N ASN A 60 -8.62 -22.23 1.90
CA ASN A 60 -8.91 -23.63 2.22
C ASN A 60 -7.91 -24.60 1.57
N THR A 61 -7.41 -24.24 0.39
CA THR A 61 -6.54 -25.12 -0.41
C THR A 61 -5.11 -24.62 -0.51
N GLY A 62 -4.82 -23.39 -0.16
CA GLY A 62 -3.52 -22.73 -0.35
C GLY A 62 -3.16 -22.49 -1.83
N LYS A 63 -4.08 -22.73 -2.78
CA LYS A 63 -3.81 -22.53 -4.21
C LYS A 63 -3.89 -21.08 -4.59
N GLY A 64 -2.81 -20.56 -5.19
CA GLY A 64 -2.74 -19.20 -5.71
C GLY A 64 -2.90 -19.11 -7.23
N ARG A 65 -3.69 -18.16 -7.69
CA ARG A 65 -3.79 -17.75 -9.09
C ARG A 65 -3.22 -16.35 -9.23
N ARG A 66 -2.20 -16.18 -10.09
CA ARG A 66 -1.65 -14.84 -10.36
C ARG A 66 -2.70 -13.95 -11.00
N ILE A 67 -2.95 -12.78 -10.41
CA ILE A 67 -3.91 -11.77 -10.88
C ILE A 67 -3.21 -10.57 -11.49
N ALA A 68 -1.98 -10.26 -11.07
CA ALA A 68 -1.15 -9.25 -11.71
C ALA A 68 0.32 -9.67 -11.71
N ALA A 69 1.04 -9.25 -12.73
CA ALA A 69 2.48 -9.41 -12.79
C ALA A 69 3.16 -8.06 -12.52
N GLY A 70 4.15 -8.09 -11.66
CA GLY A 70 5.04 -6.96 -11.40
C GLY A 70 6.25 -6.94 -12.33
N THR A 71 7.27 -6.23 -11.87
CA THR A 71 8.60 -6.13 -12.46
C THR A 71 9.64 -6.41 -11.38
N ASN A 72 10.92 -6.40 -11.74
CA ASN A 72 12.02 -6.54 -10.78
C ASN A 72 12.12 -5.35 -9.80
N PHE A 73 11.39 -4.28 -10.08
CA PHE A 73 11.38 -3.05 -9.28
C PHE A 73 10.08 -2.84 -8.50
N THR A 74 9.08 -3.72 -8.71
CA THR A 74 7.83 -3.64 -7.96
C THR A 74 8.11 -3.84 -6.48
N SER A 75 7.70 -2.87 -5.66
CA SER A 75 7.93 -2.86 -4.21
C SER A 75 6.66 -3.03 -3.40
N GLN A 76 5.55 -2.46 -3.84
CA GLN A 76 4.26 -2.54 -3.15
C GLN A 76 3.10 -2.63 -4.13
N TRP A 77 2.01 -3.25 -3.66
CA TRP A 77 0.74 -3.38 -4.37
C TRP A 77 -0.39 -2.75 -3.57
N LEU A 78 -1.31 -2.11 -4.27
CA LEU A 78 -2.60 -1.69 -3.72
C LEU A 78 -3.73 -2.38 -4.49
N VAL A 79 -4.72 -2.84 -3.73
CA VAL A 79 -5.93 -3.46 -4.26
C VAL A 79 -7.16 -2.73 -3.70
N ASP A 80 -8.25 -2.78 -4.44
CA ASP A 80 -9.54 -2.25 -3.99
C ASP A 80 -10.23 -3.19 -2.98
N ALA A 81 -11.44 -2.82 -2.58
CA ALA A 81 -12.26 -3.62 -1.65
C ALA A 81 -12.69 -4.98 -2.23
N ALA A 82 -12.63 -5.15 -3.54
CA ALA A 82 -12.92 -6.43 -4.21
C ALA A 82 -11.68 -7.32 -4.35
N GLY A 83 -10.49 -6.80 -4.01
CA GLY A 83 -9.22 -7.49 -4.18
C GLY A 83 -8.64 -7.36 -5.59
N GLU A 84 -9.16 -6.43 -6.40
CA GLU A 84 -8.62 -6.17 -7.74
C GLU A 84 -7.44 -5.20 -7.67
N PRO A 85 -6.36 -5.43 -8.43
CA PRO A 85 -5.19 -4.57 -8.40
C PRO A 85 -5.46 -3.21 -9.04
N VAL A 86 -5.31 -2.13 -8.27
CA VAL A 86 -5.55 -0.75 -8.72
C VAL A 86 -4.27 0.06 -8.87
N ALA A 87 -3.25 -0.21 -8.06
CA ALA A 87 -1.96 0.46 -8.17
C ALA A 87 -0.81 -0.45 -7.73
N ARG A 88 0.39 -0.11 -8.19
CA ARG A 88 1.65 -0.66 -7.71
C ARG A 88 2.72 0.41 -7.69
N SER A 89 3.68 0.28 -6.78
CA SER A 89 4.88 1.12 -6.80
C SER A 89 6.08 0.36 -7.36
N GLU A 90 6.98 1.10 -7.97
CA GLU A 90 8.28 0.62 -8.41
C GLU A 90 9.38 1.54 -7.85
N TRP A 91 10.48 0.94 -7.45
CA TRP A 91 11.63 1.64 -6.93
C TRP A 91 12.93 1.13 -7.55
N ASP A 92 13.70 2.04 -8.16
CA ASP A 92 15.07 1.78 -8.61
C ASP A 92 16.05 2.49 -7.67
N PRO A 93 16.67 1.79 -6.72
CA PRO A 93 17.61 2.40 -5.77
C PRO A 93 18.86 2.94 -6.44
N THR A 94 19.25 2.39 -7.61
CA THR A 94 20.45 2.84 -8.34
C THR A 94 20.27 4.22 -8.93
N ARG A 95 19.02 4.55 -9.35
CA ARG A 95 18.67 5.84 -9.93
C ARG A 95 17.90 6.75 -8.97
N SER A 96 17.66 6.27 -7.75
CA SER A 96 16.78 6.94 -6.77
C SER A 96 15.43 7.35 -7.41
N LEU A 97 14.87 6.47 -8.25
CA LEU A 97 13.66 6.73 -9.01
C LEU A 97 12.49 5.88 -8.50
N TYR A 98 11.47 6.56 -8.01
CA TYR A 98 10.19 5.98 -7.60
C TYR A 98 9.12 6.28 -8.63
N GLN A 99 8.27 5.29 -8.92
CA GLN A 99 7.07 5.46 -9.73
C GLN A 99 5.86 4.81 -9.04
N LEU A 100 4.73 5.51 -9.05
CA LEU A 100 3.42 4.93 -8.79
C LEU A 100 2.73 4.69 -10.14
N LEU A 101 2.30 3.46 -10.38
CA LEU A 101 1.58 3.08 -11.58
C LEU A 101 0.15 2.72 -11.19
N ALA A 102 -0.82 3.35 -11.84
CA ALA A 102 -2.24 3.02 -11.71
C ALA A 102 -2.70 2.06 -12.81
N ARG A 103 -3.74 1.28 -12.52
CA ARG A 103 -4.36 0.39 -13.48
C ARG A 103 -5.04 1.21 -14.58
N ALA A 104 -4.75 0.89 -15.84
CA ALA A 104 -5.32 1.54 -17.02
C ALA A 104 -5.77 0.47 -18.02
N GLY A 105 -7.05 0.12 -17.96
CA GLY A 105 -7.58 -1.02 -18.74
C GLY A 105 -6.82 -2.31 -18.43
N ASN A 106 -6.23 -2.93 -19.44
CA ASN A 106 -5.43 -4.15 -19.28
C ASN A 106 -3.94 -3.88 -18.97
N GLY A 107 -3.53 -2.61 -18.89
CA GLY A 107 -2.15 -2.20 -18.67
C GLY A 107 -1.96 -1.37 -17.39
N TRP A 108 -0.83 -0.70 -17.35
CA TRP A 108 -0.42 0.19 -16.27
C TRP A 108 0.03 1.54 -16.85
N LYS A 109 -0.25 2.62 -16.12
CA LYS A 109 0.17 3.98 -16.48
C LYS A 109 0.86 4.60 -15.28
N ALA A 110 2.06 5.16 -15.48
CA ALA A 110 2.71 5.95 -14.45
C ALA A 110 1.89 7.23 -14.19
N VAL A 111 1.48 7.43 -12.95
CA VAL A 111 0.65 8.55 -12.49
C VAL A 111 1.40 9.48 -11.54
N TYR A 112 2.46 8.99 -10.92
CA TYR A 112 3.33 9.78 -10.07
C TYR A 112 4.77 9.30 -10.22
N GLU A 113 5.71 10.24 -10.18
CA GLU A 113 7.14 9.98 -10.24
C GLU A 113 7.88 10.89 -9.25
N GLN A 114 8.88 10.34 -8.60
CA GLN A 114 9.79 11.07 -7.74
C GLN A 114 11.22 10.63 -8.03
N SER A 115 12.06 11.60 -8.36
CA SER A 115 13.52 11.46 -8.43
C SER A 115 14.08 12.07 -7.15
N ASP A 116 15.06 11.43 -6.57
CA ASP A 116 15.71 11.85 -5.34
C ASP A 116 14.90 11.62 -4.05
N GLY A 117 15.62 11.43 -2.96
CA GLY A 117 15.07 11.19 -1.65
C GLY A 117 14.62 9.74 -1.42
N GLU A 118 13.94 9.53 -0.31
CA GLU A 118 13.41 8.23 0.07
C GLU A 118 12.14 7.89 -0.71
N ALA A 119 12.00 6.61 -1.04
CA ALA A 119 10.81 6.12 -1.71
C ALA A 119 9.57 6.30 -0.81
N PRO A 120 8.47 6.85 -1.33
CA PRO A 120 7.20 6.87 -0.63
C PRO A 120 6.75 5.47 -0.19
N THR A 121 6.25 5.35 1.02
CA THR A 121 5.68 4.11 1.54
C THR A 121 4.16 4.15 1.36
N LEU A 122 3.63 3.26 0.52
CA LEU A 122 2.18 3.14 0.33
C LEU A 122 1.55 2.53 1.58
N VAL A 123 0.46 3.14 2.05
CA VAL A 123 -0.23 2.74 3.28
C VAL A 123 -1.72 2.44 3.07
N GLY A 124 -2.25 2.64 1.88
CA GLY A 124 -3.66 2.34 1.57
C GLY A 124 -4.19 3.15 0.39
N LEU A 125 -5.51 3.21 0.30
CA LEU A 125 -6.25 4.04 -0.64
C LEU A 125 -7.10 5.06 0.12
N THR A 126 -7.47 6.15 -0.54
CA THR A 126 -8.56 7.03 -0.07
C THR A 126 -9.89 6.27 -0.04
N ASP A 127 -10.85 6.74 0.73
CA ASP A 127 -12.16 6.07 0.92
C ASP A 127 -12.92 5.84 -0.40
N ASP A 128 -12.76 6.78 -1.34
CA ASP A 128 -13.33 6.70 -2.69
C ASP A 128 -12.49 5.90 -3.68
N GLY A 129 -11.31 5.41 -3.25
CA GLY A 129 -10.37 4.67 -4.09
C GLY A 129 -9.68 5.51 -5.16
N SER A 130 -9.85 6.84 -5.17
CA SER A 130 -9.34 7.71 -6.25
C SER A 130 -7.84 8.02 -6.14
N ALA A 131 -7.25 7.83 -4.96
CA ALA A 131 -5.83 8.11 -4.73
C ALA A 131 -5.16 7.05 -3.85
N ALA A 132 -3.89 6.81 -4.08
CA ALA A 132 -3.03 6.07 -3.16
C ALA A 132 -2.62 6.97 -1.99
N LEU A 133 -2.68 6.44 -0.78
CA LEU A 133 -2.16 7.08 0.42
C LEU A 133 -0.70 6.66 0.63
N ALA A 134 0.18 7.62 0.82
CA ALA A 134 1.60 7.36 0.99
C ALA A 134 2.22 8.26 2.06
N ILE A 135 3.10 7.68 2.88
CA ILE A 135 3.96 8.45 3.78
C ILE A 135 5.25 8.79 3.04
N ALA A 136 5.58 10.08 2.97
CA ALA A 136 6.77 10.58 2.29
C ALA A 136 7.16 11.97 2.76
N THR A 137 8.46 12.30 2.66
CA THR A 137 8.97 13.65 2.87
C THR A 137 8.75 14.55 1.65
N ARG A 138 8.88 14.02 0.44
CA ARG A 138 8.75 14.74 -0.84
C ARG A 138 9.55 16.06 -0.88
N GLY A 139 10.82 16.01 -0.46
CA GLY A 139 11.68 17.19 -0.39
C GLY A 139 11.37 18.15 0.77
N GLN A 140 10.46 17.79 1.64
CA GLN A 140 10.21 18.50 2.90
C GLN A 140 11.09 17.94 4.00
N SER A 141 11.23 18.69 5.09
CA SER A 141 12.02 18.27 6.25
C SER A 141 11.37 17.14 7.06
N ARG A 142 10.07 16.90 6.87
CA ARG A 142 9.28 15.94 7.65
C ARG A 142 8.42 15.07 6.77
N ALA A 143 8.22 13.83 7.20
CA ALA A 143 7.30 12.89 6.58
C ALA A 143 5.84 13.27 6.87
N ARG A 144 5.00 13.18 5.85
CA ARG A 144 3.57 13.52 5.85
C ARG A 144 2.77 12.41 5.21
N LEU A 145 1.48 12.36 5.49
CA LEU A 145 0.56 11.54 4.73
C LEU A 145 0.07 12.31 3.50
N TRP A 146 0.35 11.76 2.32
CA TRP A 146 -0.04 12.30 1.03
C TRP A 146 -1.11 11.44 0.37
N ALA A 147 -2.02 12.06 -0.36
CA ALA A 147 -2.82 11.39 -1.38
C ALA A 147 -2.17 11.63 -2.74
N LEU A 148 -1.86 10.55 -3.43
CA LEU A 148 -1.29 10.50 -4.78
C LEU A 148 -2.41 10.06 -5.73
N PRO A 149 -3.05 10.99 -6.49
CA PRO A 149 -4.19 10.66 -7.34
C PRO A 149 -3.85 9.63 -8.41
N LEU A 150 -4.74 8.65 -8.61
CA LEU A 150 -4.53 7.56 -9.60
C LEU A 150 -4.84 8.00 -11.04
N ASP A 151 -5.38 9.19 -11.23
CA ASP A 151 -5.55 9.82 -12.55
C ASP A 151 -4.32 10.64 -13.00
N GLY A 152 -3.38 10.90 -12.07
CA GLY A 152 -2.16 11.66 -12.31
C GLY A 152 -2.30 13.16 -12.01
N ALA A 153 -3.34 13.56 -11.31
CA ALA A 153 -3.45 14.94 -10.79
C ALA A 153 -2.39 15.21 -9.69
N ASP A 154 -2.27 16.47 -9.28
CA ASP A 154 -1.29 16.88 -8.29
C ASP A 154 -1.53 16.23 -6.92
N PRO A 155 -0.47 15.71 -6.26
CA PRO A 155 -0.55 15.18 -4.92
C PRO A 155 -0.99 16.22 -3.89
N ARG A 156 -1.81 15.79 -2.92
CA ARG A 156 -2.27 16.64 -1.81
C ARG A 156 -1.90 16.08 -0.46
N ILE A 157 -1.66 16.93 0.51
CA ILE A 157 -1.44 16.55 1.91
C ILE A 157 -2.79 16.14 2.51
N VAL A 158 -2.82 14.98 3.16
CA VAL A 158 -3.97 14.47 3.93
C VAL A 158 -3.78 14.76 5.42
N ALA A 159 -2.56 14.52 5.92
CA ALA A 159 -2.20 14.84 7.31
C ALA A 159 -0.72 15.18 7.40
N GLU A 160 -0.42 16.14 8.27
CA GLU A 160 0.93 16.56 8.61
C GLU A 160 0.99 17.02 10.06
N ASP A 161 2.18 17.06 10.61
CA ASP A 161 2.44 17.69 11.90
C ASP A 161 3.56 18.74 11.75
N PRO A 162 3.47 19.91 12.41
CA PRO A 162 4.47 20.97 12.26
C PRO A 162 5.80 20.62 12.93
N GLU A 163 5.80 19.75 13.95
CA GLU A 163 6.98 19.45 14.74
C GLU A 163 7.49 18.02 14.58
N GLN A 164 6.64 17.08 14.17
CA GLN A 164 6.94 15.66 14.16
C GLN A 164 6.64 15.02 12.81
N ASP A 165 7.23 13.86 12.57
CA ASP A 165 6.97 13.06 11.38
C ASP A 165 5.68 12.26 11.53
N VAL A 166 4.97 12.08 10.43
CA VAL A 166 3.99 11.00 10.29
C VAL A 166 4.78 9.69 10.11
N ILE A 167 4.69 8.78 11.07
CA ILE A 167 5.47 7.53 11.11
C ILE A 167 4.67 6.29 10.75
N GLY A 168 3.35 6.39 10.64
CA GLY A 168 2.46 5.28 10.34
C GLY A 168 1.02 5.73 10.20
N VAL A 169 0.15 4.76 9.95
CA VAL A 169 -1.31 4.98 9.88
C VAL A 169 -2.05 3.96 10.74
N GLU A 170 -3.23 4.36 11.20
CA GLU A 170 -4.19 3.49 11.84
C GLU A 170 -5.21 3.02 10.80
N HIS A 171 -5.41 1.69 10.73
CA HIS A 171 -6.39 1.09 9.83
C HIS A 171 -7.62 0.60 10.59
N GLU A 172 -8.78 0.81 10.04
CA GLU A 172 -9.98 0.12 10.49
C GLU A 172 -9.88 -1.37 10.14
N THR A 173 -10.09 -2.23 11.12
CA THR A 173 -9.79 -3.67 11.01
C THR A 173 -10.49 -4.36 9.83
N HIS A 174 -11.77 -4.07 9.59
CA HIS A 174 -12.52 -4.76 8.53
C HIS A 174 -12.38 -4.09 7.17
N SER A 175 -12.48 -2.77 7.12
CA SER A 175 -12.44 -2.03 5.86
C SER A 175 -11.03 -1.82 5.32
N GLN A 176 -10.01 -1.98 6.18
CA GLN A 176 -8.62 -1.61 5.89
C GLN A 176 -8.46 -0.15 5.46
N ARG A 177 -9.47 0.66 5.77
CA ARG A 177 -9.49 2.09 5.55
C ARG A 177 -8.56 2.79 6.52
N VAL A 178 -7.80 3.78 6.05
CA VAL A 178 -6.96 4.60 6.92
C VAL A 178 -7.86 5.55 7.71
N VAL A 179 -7.88 5.41 9.04
CA VAL A 179 -8.75 6.18 9.95
C VAL A 179 -7.98 7.12 10.87
N GLY A 180 -6.64 7.05 10.85
CA GLY A 180 -5.78 7.92 11.64
C GLY A 180 -4.33 7.87 11.18
N VAL A 181 -3.52 8.77 11.71
CA VAL A 181 -2.07 8.81 11.49
C VAL A 181 -1.35 8.75 12.83
N HIS A 182 -0.27 8.01 12.87
CA HIS A 182 0.66 7.98 13.99
C HIS A 182 1.68 9.10 13.83
N ILE A 183 1.72 9.99 14.81
CA ILE A 183 2.68 11.08 14.88
C ILE A 183 3.84 10.63 15.77
N GLY A 184 5.06 10.76 15.27
CA GLY A 184 6.29 10.45 16.00
C GLY A 184 6.53 11.41 17.16
N GLY A 185 7.58 11.13 17.97
CA GLY A 185 7.99 11.96 19.09
C GLY A 185 8.30 11.15 20.34
N ALA A 186 8.58 11.83 21.45
CA ALA A 186 8.89 11.20 22.74
C ALA A 186 7.73 10.34 23.27
N ALA A 187 6.49 10.72 22.95
CA ALA A 187 5.30 9.90 23.11
C ALA A 187 4.56 9.91 21.77
N SER A 188 4.47 8.75 21.13
CA SER A 188 3.69 8.63 19.90
C SER A 188 2.21 8.94 20.20
N SER A 189 1.57 9.65 19.29
CA SER A 189 0.15 9.99 19.38
C SER A 189 -0.57 9.63 18.08
N ILE A 190 -1.88 9.41 18.16
CA ILE A 190 -2.72 9.18 16.99
C ILE A 190 -3.53 10.46 16.75
N ARG A 191 -3.41 10.99 15.55
CA ARG A 191 -4.33 12.00 15.03
C ARG A 191 -5.37 11.29 14.17
N TRP A 192 -6.60 11.32 14.62
CA TRP A 192 -7.71 10.67 13.94
C TRP A 192 -8.16 11.48 12.72
N LEU A 193 -8.40 10.76 11.63
CA LEU A 193 -8.99 11.28 10.40
C LEU A 193 -10.49 10.96 10.34
N ASP A 194 -10.91 9.92 11.06
CA ASP A 194 -12.32 9.49 11.17
C ASP A 194 -12.86 9.80 12.57
N PRO A 195 -13.88 10.69 12.70
CA PRO A 195 -14.46 11.05 14.01
C PRO A 195 -15.14 9.87 14.73
N ILE A 196 -15.63 8.86 14.00
CA ILE A 196 -16.25 7.67 14.59
C ILE A 196 -15.17 6.81 15.25
N ALA A 197 -14.06 6.57 14.54
CA ALA A 197 -12.92 5.85 15.08
C ALA A 197 -12.34 6.56 16.32
N GLU A 198 -12.19 7.89 16.27
CA GLU A 198 -11.75 8.71 17.40
C GLU A 198 -12.69 8.54 18.61
N THR A 199 -14.00 8.64 18.40
CA THR A 199 -14.98 8.52 19.47
C THR A 199 -14.92 7.15 20.13
N ARG A 200 -14.79 6.08 19.32
CA ARG A 200 -14.65 4.70 19.78
C ARG A 200 -13.38 4.55 20.64
N HIS A 201 -12.25 5.00 20.13
CA HIS A 201 -10.97 4.94 20.86
C HIS A 201 -11.04 5.72 22.18
N ARG A 202 -11.61 6.92 22.17
CA ARG A 202 -11.78 7.75 23.36
C ARG A 202 -12.63 7.08 24.43
N LYS A 203 -13.71 6.40 24.06
CA LYS A 203 -14.56 5.64 24.99
C LYS A 203 -13.75 4.49 25.63
N LEU A 204 -13.03 3.71 24.83
CA LEU A 204 -12.20 2.61 25.32
C LEU A 204 -11.10 3.10 26.27
N SER A 205 -10.35 4.13 25.87
CA SER A 205 -9.29 4.71 26.70
C SER A 205 -9.81 5.19 28.05
N ARG A 206 -11.00 5.78 28.13
CA ARG A 206 -11.63 6.18 29.40
C ARG A 206 -12.03 4.98 30.26
N THR A 207 -12.53 3.91 29.63
CA THR A 207 -12.96 2.70 30.35
C THR A 207 -11.79 1.97 31.01
N PHE A 208 -10.63 1.98 30.38
CA PHE A 208 -9.45 1.26 30.84
C PHE A 208 -8.40 2.14 31.53
N ALA A 209 -8.67 3.45 31.69
CA ALA A 209 -7.74 4.34 32.42
C ALA A 209 -7.42 3.83 33.81
N PRO A 210 -6.16 3.97 34.31
CA PRO A 210 -5.03 4.65 33.66
C PRO A 210 -4.20 3.76 32.71
N ARG A 211 -4.68 2.58 32.34
CA ARG A 211 -3.98 1.68 31.42
C ARG A 211 -4.19 2.14 29.97
N ALA A 212 -3.15 2.01 29.16
CA ALA A 212 -3.28 2.17 27.72
C ALA A 212 -4.14 1.04 27.14
N ALA A 213 -5.12 1.39 26.32
CA ALA A 213 -5.97 0.43 25.61
C ALA A 213 -5.67 0.51 24.13
N GLU A 214 -5.43 -0.64 23.51
CA GLU A 214 -5.23 -0.80 22.07
C GLU A 214 -6.29 -1.74 21.53
N ILE A 215 -6.85 -1.42 20.36
CA ILE A 215 -7.79 -2.29 19.65
C ILE A 215 -6.96 -3.21 18.76
N VAL A 216 -6.77 -4.45 19.19
CA VAL A 216 -6.02 -5.47 18.42
C VAL A 216 -6.88 -6.26 17.45
N GLY A 217 -8.21 -6.13 17.54
CA GLY A 217 -9.16 -6.80 16.66
C GLY A 217 -10.59 -6.37 16.94
N GLN A 218 -11.46 -6.57 15.96
CA GLN A 218 -12.87 -6.22 16.02
C GLN A 218 -13.69 -7.27 15.26
N SER A 219 -14.83 -7.71 15.81
CA SER A 219 -15.77 -8.58 15.09
C SER A 219 -16.60 -7.79 14.09
N SER A 220 -17.20 -8.48 13.14
CA SER A 220 -18.03 -7.89 12.08
C SER A 220 -19.52 -7.77 12.46
N ASP A 221 -19.92 -8.29 13.60
CA ASP A 221 -21.28 -8.37 14.12
C ASP A 221 -21.59 -7.31 15.18
#